data_722fc2f1cbb1df912168fc86fb88e503
#
_entry.id   722fc2f1cbb1df912168fc86fb88e503
#
_cell.length_a   1.000
_cell.length_b   1.000
_cell.length_c   1.000
_cell.angle_alpha   90.00
_cell.angle_beta   90.00
_cell.angle_gamma   90.00
#
_symmetry.space_group_name_H-M   'P 1'
#
loop_
_entity.id
_entity.type
_entity.pdbx_description
1 polymer ?
#
loop_
_entity_poly.entity_id
_entity_poly.type
_entity_poly.pdbx_seq_one_letter_code
_entity_poly.pdbx_strand_id
1 'polypeptide(L)'
;MSKVLVLDAGHGLNTAGKETYKGSKGVIKEWSMNDSVCRKIQSILKDYDVTIYRTDDTTGKNDILLSERVRRCNNYNADLFISIHHNAYSNTTATGTEVYMHVNGTKEDKKLADLVAPKLAQKTGLKNRGSKKAAFAVLTCKATAILCEGGFMTTKKDYEVITTDSGQQAYAEAVAECIISFLGLKKKQITATTNTNKVYQVICGSYNQRSNAEKTKAQLEKAGFSGVWINVKQ
;
A
#
# COMPACT_ATOMS: atom_id res chain seq x y z
N MET A 1 6.36 -4.10 22.54
CA MET A 1 5.21 -3.33 22.06
C MET A 1 5.19 -3.45 20.54
N SER A 2 4.02 -3.59 19.93
CA SER A 2 3.86 -3.61 18.48
C SER A 2 4.28 -2.25 17.90
N LYS A 3 4.93 -2.25 16.74
CA LYS A 3 5.33 -1.03 16.04
C LYS A 3 4.11 -0.28 15.49
N VAL A 4 4.19 1.03 15.43
CA VAL A 4 3.14 1.90 14.90
C VAL A 4 3.63 2.57 13.61
N LEU A 5 2.98 2.23 12.50
CA LEU A 5 3.17 2.86 11.20
C LEU A 5 2.01 3.81 10.92
N VAL A 6 2.31 5.02 10.50
CA VAL A 6 1.31 5.95 9.99
C VAL A 6 1.56 6.20 8.51
N LEU A 7 0.55 5.91 7.69
CA LEU A 7 0.53 6.20 6.26
C LEU A 7 -0.30 7.46 5.99
N ASP A 8 0.09 8.20 5.00
CA ASP A 8 -0.56 9.42 4.56
C ASP A 8 -0.68 9.40 3.04
N ALA A 9 -1.90 9.38 2.49
CA ALA A 9 -2.11 9.66 1.09
C ALA A 9 -2.23 11.16 0.89
N GLY A 10 -1.28 11.74 0.17
CA GLY A 10 -1.27 13.19 -0.08
C GLY A 10 -2.53 13.69 -0.76
N HIS A 11 -2.94 14.90 -0.41
CA HIS A 11 -4.09 15.60 -0.99
C HIS A 11 -5.47 15.01 -0.67
N GLY A 12 -6.45 15.37 -1.45
CA GLY A 12 -7.81 14.84 -1.53
C GLY A 12 -8.28 14.84 -2.99
N LEU A 13 -9.43 14.24 -3.28
CA LEU A 13 -9.99 14.19 -4.65
C LEU A 13 -10.24 15.58 -5.24
N ASN A 14 -10.55 16.55 -4.38
CA ASN A 14 -10.92 17.92 -4.78
C ASN A 14 -9.75 18.92 -4.69
N THR A 15 -8.52 18.46 -4.39
CA THR A 15 -7.37 19.35 -4.35
C THR A 15 -7.05 19.85 -5.75
N ALA A 16 -7.10 21.16 -5.95
CA ALA A 16 -6.91 21.79 -7.25
C ALA A 16 -5.49 21.55 -7.79
N GLY A 17 -5.39 21.21 -9.08
CA GLY A 17 -4.10 21.02 -9.77
C GLY A 17 -3.35 19.74 -9.37
N LYS A 18 -3.95 18.88 -8.53
CA LYS A 18 -3.35 17.62 -8.09
C LYS A 18 -3.90 16.45 -8.90
N GLU A 19 -3.46 16.42 -10.17
CA GLU A 19 -3.92 15.44 -11.15
C GLU A 19 -2.90 15.27 -12.28
N THR A 20 -3.01 14.15 -12.99
CA THR A 20 -2.17 13.88 -14.15
C THR A 20 -2.56 14.75 -15.33
N TYR A 21 -1.68 14.87 -16.32
CA TYR A 21 -2.13 15.30 -17.65
C TYR A 21 -3.14 14.30 -18.22
N LYS A 22 -3.87 14.71 -19.27
CA LYS A 22 -4.83 13.84 -19.96
C LYS A 22 -4.07 12.83 -20.84
N GLY A 23 -3.75 11.68 -20.28
CA GLY A 23 -3.08 10.58 -20.98
C GLY A 23 -4.06 9.52 -21.50
N SER A 24 -3.54 8.33 -21.79
CA SER A 24 -4.31 7.20 -22.37
C SER A 24 -5.51 6.75 -21.52
N LYS A 25 -5.42 6.93 -20.20
CA LYS A 25 -6.48 6.60 -19.22
C LYS A 25 -7.26 7.83 -18.73
N GLY A 26 -7.12 8.97 -19.42
CA GLY A 26 -7.72 10.24 -19.01
C GLY A 26 -6.91 10.97 -17.94
N VAL A 27 -7.60 11.87 -17.22
CA VAL A 27 -7.04 12.59 -16.08
C VAL A 27 -7.32 11.80 -14.80
N ILE A 28 -6.29 11.57 -14.01
CA ILE A 28 -6.39 10.82 -12.74
C ILE A 28 -5.95 11.72 -11.60
N LYS A 29 -6.75 11.78 -10.54
CA LYS A 29 -6.45 12.54 -9.33
C LYS A 29 -5.28 11.93 -8.58
N GLU A 30 -4.34 12.76 -8.13
CA GLU A 30 -3.15 12.32 -7.39
C GLU A 30 -3.53 11.49 -6.17
N TRP A 31 -4.50 11.97 -5.38
CA TRP A 31 -4.97 11.26 -4.20
C TRP A 31 -5.43 9.82 -4.51
N SER A 32 -6.10 9.59 -5.65
CA SER A 32 -6.57 8.23 -6.00
C SER A 32 -5.41 7.24 -6.18
N MET A 33 -4.30 7.69 -6.74
CA MET A 33 -3.09 6.87 -6.89
C MET A 33 -2.38 6.69 -5.54
N ASN A 34 -2.29 7.76 -4.75
CA ASN A 34 -1.69 7.74 -3.42
C ASN A 34 -2.46 6.80 -2.48
N ASP A 35 -3.80 6.87 -2.47
CA ASP A 35 -4.66 5.99 -1.67
C ASP A 35 -4.53 4.52 -2.09
N SER A 36 -4.50 4.24 -3.40
CA SER A 36 -4.29 2.90 -3.92
C SER A 36 -2.96 2.30 -3.41
N VAL A 37 -1.87 3.06 -3.47
CA VAL A 37 -0.56 2.64 -2.95
C VAL A 37 -0.64 2.39 -1.43
N CYS A 38 -1.25 3.30 -0.66
CA CYS A 38 -1.43 3.11 0.78
C CYS A 38 -2.22 1.83 1.12
N ARG A 39 -3.32 1.56 0.41
CA ARG A 39 -4.12 0.32 0.60
C ARG A 39 -3.32 -0.93 0.27
N LYS A 40 -2.50 -0.90 -0.79
CA LYS A 40 -1.62 -2.00 -1.15
C LYS A 40 -0.54 -2.24 -0.08
N ILE A 41 0.08 -1.18 0.47
CA ILE A 41 1.01 -1.28 1.61
C ILE A 41 0.32 -1.92 2.82
N GLN A 42 -0.90 -1.48 3.18
CA GLN A 42 -1.68 -2.07 4.26
C GLN A 42 -1.95 -3.57 4.02
N SER A 43 -2.28 -3.95 2.78
CA SER A 43 -2.52 -5.34 2.40
C SER A 43 -1.25 -6.20 2.52
N ILE A 44 -0.08 -5.69 2.10
CA ILE A 44 1.21 -6.40 2.22
C ILE A 44 1.57 -6.60 3.70
N LEU A 45 1.34 -5.59 4.52
CA LEU A 45 1.74 -5.59 5.94
C LEU A 45 0.72 -6.23 6.89
N LYS A 46 -0.46 -6.67 6.42
CA LYS A 46 -1.56 -7.21 7.26
C LYS A 46 -1.12 -8.39 8.15
N ASP A 47 -0.18 -9.20 7.64
CA ASP A 47 0.32 -10.39 8.31
C ASP A 47 1.57 -10.12 9.18
N TYR A 48 1.99 -8.87 9.31
CA TYR A 48 3.12 -8.46 10.14
C TYR A 48 2.65 -7.84 11.46
N ASP A 49 3.50 -7.94 12.50
CA ASP A 49 3.22 -7.34 13.82
C ASP A 49 3.47 -5.83 13.78
N VAL A 50 2.52 -5.12 13.20
CA VAL A 50 2.50 -3.65 13.08
C VAL A 50 1.06 -3.16 13.13
N THR A 51 0.84 -2.05 13.86
CA THR A 51 -0.42 -1.30 13.84
C THR A 51 -0.32 -0.18 12.81
N ILE A 52 -1.32 -0.06 11.92
CA ILE A 52 -1.27 0.91 10.82
C ILE A 52 -2.44 1.88 10.93
N TYR A 53 -2.13 3.18 10.95
CA TYR A 53 -3.10 4.27 10.91
C TYR A 53 -2.95 5.11 9.63
N ARG A 54 -3.98 5.91 9.34
CA ARG A 54 -4.01 6.87 8.22
C ARG A 54 -4.23 8.29 8.75
N THR A 55 -3.57 9.28 8.14
CA THR A 55 -3.77 10.69 8.48
C THR A 55 -4.67 11.45 7.53
N ASP A 56 -4.84 10.97 6.31
CA ASP A 56 -5.78 11.48 5.32
C ASP A 56 -7.24 11.07 5.58
N ASP A 57 -8.15 11.59 4.80
CA ASP A 57 -9.53 11.10 4.69
C ASP A 57 -9.56 9.95 3.67
N THR A 58 -9.74 8.72 4.13
CA THR A 58 -9.72 7.51 3.28
C THR A 58 -10.90 7.43 2.29
N THR A 59 -11.83 8.39 2.32
CA THR A 59 -12.86 8.59 1.30
C THR A 59 -12.43 9.58 0.22
N GLY A 60 -11.36 10.34 0.47
CA GLY A 60 -10.84 11.38 -0.41
C GLY A 60 -11.68 12.66 -0.51
N LYS A 61 -12.82 12.72 0.17
CA LYS A 61 -13.75 13.87 0.08
C LYS A 61 -13.16 15.14 0.65
N ASN A 62 -12.33 15.01 1.68
CA ASN A 62 -11.73 16.15 2.37
C ASN A 62 -10.21 16.10 2.21
N ASP A 63 -9.62 17.22 1.78
CA ASP A 63 -8.18 17.42 1.89
C ASP A 63 -7.85 17.84 3.32
N ILE A 64 -7.31 16.92 4.11
CA ILE A 64 -6.96 17.15 5.51
C ILE A 64 -5.78 18.12 5.58
N LEU A 65 -5.90 19.17 6.38
CA LEU A 65 -4.85 20.16 6.58
C LEU A 65 -3.53 19.52 7.02
N LEU A 66 -2.40 20.02 6.54
CA LEU A 66 -1.07 19.48 6.86
C LEU A 66 -0.80 19.44 8.37
N SER A 67 -1.19 20.50 9.10
CA SER A 67 -1.07 20.55 10.56
C SER A 67 -1.89 19.47 11.26
N GLU A 68 -3.06 19.16 10.73
CA GLU A 68 -3.93 18.10 11.26
C GLU A 68 -3.34 16.71 10.97
N ARG A 69 -2.74 16.48 9.78
CA ARG A 69 -2.02 15.24 9.47
C ARG A 69 -0.86 14.99 10.45
N VAL A 70 -0.07 16.04 10.73
CA VAL A 70 1.02 16.01 11.74
C VAL A 70 0.46 15.72 13.14
N ARG A 71 -0.63 16.39 13.54
CA ARG A 71 -1.27 16.17 14.84
C ARG A 71 -1.75 14.74 15.00
N ARG A 72 -2.41 14.17 13.99
CA ARG A 72 -2.85 12.76 13.98
C ARG A 72 -1.67 11.82 14.13
N CYS A 73 -0.62 12.00 13.33
CA CYS A 73 0.60 11.20 13.42
C CYS A 73 1.18 11.21 14.85
N ASN A 74 1.31 12.39 15.46
CA ASN A 74 1.85 12.54 16.81
C ASN A 74 0.94 11.88 17.87
N ASN A 75 -0.39 11.97 17.71
CA ASN A 75 -1.36 11.36 18.64
C ASN A 75 -1.33 9.83 18.59
N TYR A 76 -0.99 9.24 17.45
CA TYR A 76 -0.80 7.78 17.32
C TYR A 76 0.52 7.29 17.91
N ASN A 77 1.41 8.20 18.39
CA ASN A 77 2.76 7.86 18.84
C ASN A 77 3.50 6.99 17.82
N ALA A 78 3.49 7.42 16.56
CA ALA A 78 4.05 6.67 15.46
C ALA A 78 5.56 6.43 15.62
N ASP A 79 6.02 5.20 15.34
CA ASP A 79 7.44 4.90 15.12
C ASP A 79 7.88 5.43 13.74
N LEU A 80 6.96 5.37 12.76
CA LEU A 80 7.26 5.68 11.37
C LEU A 80 6.08 6.39 10.69
N PHE A 81 6.38 7.43 9.93
CA PHE A 81 5.44 8.17 9.09
C PHE A 81 5.88 8.14 7.63
N ILE A 82 5.01 7.68 6.74
CA ILE A 82 5.27 7.65 5.29
C ILE A 82 4.16 8.38 4.57
N SER A 83 4.49 9.50 3.93
CA SER A 83 3.59 10.24 3.05
C SER A 83 3.79 9.81 1.60
N ILE A 84 2.73 9.39 0.95
CA ILE A 84 2.71 8.85 -0.42
C ILE A 84 2.19 9.92 -1.37
N HIS A 85 2.98 10.23 -2.38
CA HIS A 85 2.73 11.26 -3.38
C HIS A 85 3.16 10.83 -4.78
N HIS A 86 2.76 11.63 -5.77
CA HIS A 86 3.26 11.62 -7.13
C HIS A 86 3.61 13.05 -7.55
N ASN A 87 4.80 13.22 -8.12
CA ASN A 87 5.40 14.50 -8.43
C ASN A 87 4.74 15.17 -9.64
N ALA A 88 4.91 16.47 -9.75
CA ALA A 88 4.57 17.26 -10.93
C ALA A 88 5.63 18.33 -11.18
N TYR A 89 5.91 18.58 -12.45
CA TYR A 89 6.80 19.65 -12.85
C TYR A 89 6.36 20.28 -14.17
N SER A 90 6.61 21.58 -14.34
CA SER A 90 6.23 22.30 -15.58
C SER A 90 6.95 21.77 -16.82
N ASN A 91 8.20 21.32 -16.67
CA ASN A 91 8.91 20.64 -17.74
C ASN A 91 8.49 19.17 -17.81
N THR A 92 7.79 18.80 -18.88
CA THR A 92 7.25 17.44 -19.11
C THR A 92 8.32 16.39 -19.43
N THR A 93 9.61 16.73 -19.40
CA THR A 93 10.74 15.78 -19.53
C THR A 93 11.24 15.29 -18.15
N ALA A 94 10.78 15.90 -17.05
CA ALA A 94 11.13 15.45 -15.71
C ALA A 94 10.57 14.04 -15.47
N THR A 95 11.42 13.09 -15.06
CA THR A 95 11.05 11.67 -14.89
C THR A 95 11.78 11.07 -13.68
N GLY A 96 11.16 10.11 -13.03
CA GLY A 96 11.76 9.31 -11.97
C GLY A 96 11.14 9.51 -10.61
N THR A 97 11.63 8.75 -9.65
CA THR A 97 11.17 8.73 -8.26
C THR A 97 12.11 9.52 -7.35
N GLU A 98 11.56 10.12 -6.32
CA GLU A 98 12.30 10.88 -5.31
C GLU A 98 11.80 10.52 -3.92
N VAL A 99 12.67 10.62 -2.91
CA VAL A 99 12.25 10.47 -1.50
C VAL A 99 12.75 11.67 -0.71
N TYR A 100 11.85 12.29 0.01
CA TYR A 100 12.16 13.51 0.79
C TYR A 100 12.15 13.23 2.28
N MET A 101 13.10 13.82 2.97
CA MET A 101 13.10 14.05 4.42
C MET A 101 13.02 15.54 4.72
N HIS A 102 12.64 15.90 5.94
CA HIS A 102 12.63 17.31 6.33
C HIS A 102 14.04 17.92 6.31
N VAL A 103 14.17 19.21 6.03
CA VAL A 103 15.48 19.92 6.04
C VAL A 103 16.21 19.77 7.37
N ASN A 104 15.46 19.75 8.48
CA ASN A 104 15.93 19.50 9.84
C ASN A 104 15.72 18.04 10.29
N GLY A 105 15.56 17.12 9.34
CA GLY A 105 15.31 15.70 9.61
C GLY A 105 16.48 15.02 10.33
N THR A 106 16.17 13.99 11.05
CA THR A 106 17.09 13.19 11.87
C THR A 106 18.00 12.28 11.00
N LYS A 107 18.94 11.62 11.64
CA LYS A 107 19.76 10.58 10.99
C LYS A 107 18.90 9.38 10.55
N GLU A 108 17.85 9.06 11.31
CA GLU A 108 16.93 7.95 10.98
C GLU A 108 16.04 8.28 9.78
N ASP A 109 15.58 9.55 9.64
CA ASP A 109 14.88 10.00 8.43
C ASP A 109 15.76 9.84 7.20
N LYS A 110 17.03 10.25 7.31
CA LYS A 110 18.00 10.10 6.21
C LYS A 110 18.22 8.64 5.86
N LYS A 111 18.45 7.79 6.86
CA LYS A 111 18.67 6.35 6.66
C LYS A 111 17.49 5.69 5.97
N LEU A 112 16.26 6.04 6.36
CA LEU A 112 15.06 5.52 5.73
C LEU A 112 14.90 6.04 4.30
N ALA A 113 15.11 7.34 4.06
CA ALA A 113 15.02 7.91 2.71
C ALA A 113 16.06 7.28 1.75
N ASP A 114 17.29 7.08 2.21
CA ASP A 114 18.36 6.43 1.44
C ASP A 114 18.07 4.96 1.17
N LEU A 115 17.33 4.27 2.03
CA LEU A 115 16.89 2.89 1.84
C LEU A 115 15.76 2.81 0.80
N VAL A 116 14.77 3.71 0.88
CA VAL A 116 13.58 3.68 0.04
C VAL A 116 13.86 4.15 -1.39
N ALA A 117 14.65 5.21 -1.58
CA ALA A 117 14.84 5.82 -2.90
C ALA A 117 15.34 4.85 -3.98
N PRO A 118 16.41 4.06 -3.79
CA PRO A 118 16.86 3.10 -4.79
C PRO A 118 15.87 1.95 -4.98
N LYS A 119 15.21 1.48 -3.91
CA LYS A 119 14.24 0.39 -3.97
C LYS A 119 13.01 0.80 -4.76
N LEU A 120 12.51 2.02 -4.54
CA LEU A 120 11.37 2.57 -5.26
C LEU A 120 11.64 2.66 -6.77
N ALA A 121 12.79 3.20 -7.13
CA ALA A 121 13.21 3.28 -8.53
C ALA A 121 13.38 1.89 -9.17
N GLN A 122 14.00 0.96 -8.46
CA GLN A 122 14.20 -0.42 -8.93
C GLN A 122 12.87 -1.12 -9.23
N LYS A 123 11.92 -1.05 -8.29
CA LYS A 123 10.63 -1.75 -8.42
C LYS A 123 9.74 -1.13 -9.49
N THR A 124 9.70 0.21 -9.59
CA THR A 124 8.87 0.91 -10.57
C THR A 124 9.49 0.96 -11.97
N GLY A 125 10.79 0.66 -12.11
CA GLY A 125 11.53 0.81 -13.37
C GLY A 125 11.77 2.27 -13.77
N LEU A 126 11.47 3.24 -12.89
CA LEU A 126 11.67 4.65 -13.13
C LEU A 126 13.07 5.10 -12.68
N LYS A 127 13.51 6.27 -13.18
CA LYS A 127 14.81 6.84 -12.83
C LYS A 127 14.91 7.11 -11.33
N ASN A 128 15.98 6.65 -10.69
CA ASN A 128 16.30 7.03 -9.32
C ASN A 128 16.85 8.48 -9.27
N ARG A 129 16.12 9.39 -8.60
CA ARG A 129 16.55 10.78 -8.39
C ARG A 129 17.09 10.98 -6.96
N GLY A 130 17.16 9.91 -6.16
CA GLY A 130 17.76 9.86 -4.84
C GLY A 130 16.88 10.40 -3.72
N SER A 131 17.48 10.44 -2.53
CA SER A 131 16.92 11.08 -1.35
C SER A 131 17.27 12.58 -1.35
N LYS A 132 16.34 13.41 -0.85
CA LYS A 132 16.44 14.87 -0.85
C LYS A 132 15.93 15.47 0.45
N LYS A 133 16.25 16.73 0.67
CA LYS A 133 15.74 17.54 1.78
C LYS A 133 14.75 18.58 1.26
N ALA A 134 13.62 18.73 1.95
CA ALA A 134 12.66 19.79 1.71
C ALA A 134 11.96 20.21 3.01
N ALA A 135 11.50 21.46 3.09
CA ALA A 135 10.75 21.97 4.23
C ALA A 135 9.25 21.60 4.11
N PHE A 136 8.95 20.34 3.86
CA PHE A 136 7.56 19.89 3.79
C PHE A 136 6.94 19.81 5.19
N ALA A 137 5.89 20.59 5.42
CA ALA A 137 5.23 20.71 6.72
C ALA A 137 4.74 19.36 7.26
N VAL A 138 4.30 18.44 6.39
CA VAL A 138 3.83 17.11 6.79
C VAL A 138 4.92 16.25 7.44
N LEU A 139 6.21 16.55 7.16
CA LEU A 139 7.37 15.83 7.72
C LEU A 139 7.86 16.40 9.07
N THR A 140 7.10 17.29 9.72
CA THR A 140 7.46 17.86 11.02
C THR A 140 6.93 17.07 12.21
N CYS A 141 6.35 15.90 11.98
CA CYS A 141 5.90 15.00 13.05
C CYS A 141 7.09 14.43 13.85
N LYS A 142 6.80 13.87 15.04
CA LYS A 142 7.82 13.34 15.96
C LYS A 142 8.40 12.00 15.52
N ALA A 143 7.68 11.28 14.66
CA ALA A 143 8.10 9.99 14.12
C ALA A 143 9.28 10.13 13.15
N THR A 144 10.00 9.05 12.87
CA THR A 144 10.84 8.99 11.66
C THR A 144 9.96 9.17 10.43
N ALA A 145 10.25 10.19 9.61
CA ALA A 145 9.31 10.67 8.58
C ALA A 145 9.96 10.85 7.22
N ILE A 146 9.31 10.32 6.18
CA ILE A 146 9.67 10.55 4.78
C ILE A 146 8.42 10.80 3.92
N LEU A 147 8.62 11.49 2.79
CA LEU A 147 7.64 11.63 1.72
C LEU A 147 8.22 11.00 0.45
N CYS A 148 7.44 10.12 -0.16
CA CYS A 148 7.84 9.40 -1.36
C CYS A 148 7.08 9.94 -2.56
N GLU A 149 7.81 10.24 -3.65
CA GLU A 149 7.30 10.69 -4.94
C GLU A 149 7.47 9.55 -5.95
N GLY A 150 6.36 8.90 -6.32
CA GLY A 150 6.34 7.66 -7.11
C GLY A 150 6.59 7.84 -8.61
N GLY A 151 6.74 9.08 -9.08
CA GLY A 151 6.93 9.45 -10.48
C GLY A 151 6.21 10.75 -10.83
N PHE A 152 6.47 11.29 -12.02
CA PHE A 152 5.93 12.59 -12.44
C PHE A 152 4.59 12.43 -13.20
N MET A 153 3.53 12.97 -12.63
CA MET A 153 2.18 12.99 -13.20
C MET A 153 2.10 13.73 -14.54
N THR A 154 3.04 14.64 -14.78
CA THR A 154 3.11 15.51 -15.97
C THR A 154 3.95 14.92 -17.10
N THR A 155 4.55 13.75 -16.93
CA THR A 155 5.46 13.11 -17.89
C THR A 155 4.86 11.81 -18.41
N LYS A 156 4.76 11.68 -19.75
CA LYS A 156 4.15 10.49 -20.39
C LYS A 156 4.76 9.18 -19.93
N LYS A 157 6.09 9.09 -19.87
CA LYS A 157 6.80 7.88 -19.45
C LYS A 157 6.40 7.42 -18.04
N ASP A 158 6.34 8.35 -17.10
CA ASP A 158 6.00 8.04 -15.71
C ASP A 158 4.49 7.76 -15.58
N TYR A 159 3.65 8.52 -16.31
CA TYR A 159 2.19 8.31 -16.34
C TYR A 159 1.83 6.86 -16.69
N GLU A 160 2.47 6.27 -17.72
CA GLU A 160 2.20 4.89 -18.14
C GLU A 160 2.57 3.85 -17.06
N VAL A 161 3.36 4.22 -16.07
CA VAL A 161 3.68 3.39 -14.89
C VAL A 161 2.73 3.69 -13.74
N ILE A 162 2.70 4.94 -13.26
CA ILE A 162 2.03 5.32 -12.01
C ILE A 162 0.51 5.19 -12.06
N THR A 163 -0.08 5.18 -13.24
CA THR A 163 -1.54 5.02 -13.45
C THR A 163 -1.97 3.56 -13.64
N THR A 164 -1.03 2.61 -13.56
CA THR A 164 -1.34 1.18 -13.66
C THR A 164 -1.43 0.52 -12.29
N ASP A 165 -2.24 -0.53 -12.18
CA ASP A 165 -2.30 -1.32 -10.95
C ASP A 165 -0.93 -1.96 -10.62
N SER A 166 -0.22 -2.47 -11.63
CA SER A 166 1.12 -3.04 -11.48
C SER A 166 2.17 -2.03 -11.03
N GLY A 167 2.14 -0.80 -11.57
CA GLY A 167 3.06 0.26 -11.15
C GLY A 167 2.81 0.70 -9.71
N GLN A 168 1.54 0.85 -9.32
CA GLN A 168 1.16 1.15 -7.93
C GLN A 168 1.48 -0.01 -6.97
N GLN A 169 1.35 -1.25 -7.43
CA GLN A 169 1.76 -2.43 -6.68
C GLN A 169 3.29 -2.44 -6.47
N ALA A 170 4.06 -2.18 -7.51
CA ALA A 170 5.52 -2.08 -7.43
C ALA A 170 5.98 -0.98 -6.47
N TYR A 171 5.30 0.18 -6.48
CA TYR A 171 5.53 1.26 -5.51
C TYR A 171 5.26 0.78 -4.08
N ALA A 172 4.11 0.17 -3.85
CA ALA A 172 3.71 -0.33 -2.54
C ALA A 172 4.68 -1.40 -2.00
N GLU A 173 5.12 -2.34 -2.86
CA GLU A 173 6.10 -3.36 -2.51
C GLU A 173 7.44 -2.76 -2.11
N ALA A 174 7.94 -1.78 -2.88
CA ALA A 174 9.19 -1.10 -2.57
C ALA A 174 9.17 -0.47 -1.16
N VAL A 175 8.11 0.26 -0.85
CA VAL A 175 7.94 0.93 0.45
C VAL A 175 7.74 -0.08 1.56
N ALA A 176 6.87 -1.09 1.37
CA ALA A 176 6.59 -2.11 2.38
C ALA A 176 7.84 -2.95 2.74
N GLU A 177 8.64 -3.38 1.75
CA GLU A 177 9.90 -4.09 1.99
C GLU A 177 10.87 -3.26 2.84
N CYS A 178 10.97 -1.95 2.56
CA CYS A 178 11.79 -1.05 3.35
C CYS A 178 11.25 -0.85 4.77
N ILE A 179 9.94 -0.73 4.96
CA ILE A 179 9.29 -0.64 6.28
C ILE A 179 9.59 -1.91 7.09
N ILE A 180 9.40 -3.10 6.50
CA ILE A 180 9.66 -4.38 7.15
C ILE A 180 11.12 -4.44 7.65
N SER A 181 12.07 -4.10 6.78
CA SER A 181 13.49 -4.12 7.10
C SER A 181 13.86 -3.07 8.15
N PHE A 182 13.36 -1.83 7.99
CA PHE A 182 13.72 -0.70 8.85
C PHE A 182 13.21 -0.87 10.28
N LEU A 183 11.94 -1.32 10.44
CA LEU A 183 11.33 -1.57 11.75
C LEU A 183 11.63 -2.97 12.32
N GLY A 184 12.27 -3.85 11.54
CA GLY A 184 12.52 -5.23 11.95
C GLY A 184 11.23 -6.03 12.18
N LEU A 185 10.22 -5.82 11.33
CA LEU A 185 8.90 -6.43 11.50
C LEU A 185 8.96 -7.94 11.33
N LYS A 186 8.28 -8.65 12.21
CA LYS A 186 8.08 -10.10 12.11
C LYS A 186 6.67 -10.41 11.64
N LYS A 187 6.51 -11.48 10.88
CA LYS A 187 5.16 -11.98 10.58
C LYS A 187 4.50 -12.42 11.89
N LYS A 188 3.21 -12.13 12.00
CA LYS A 188 2.39 -12.63 13.09
C LYS A 188 2.51 -14.15 13.12
N GLN A 189 2.81 -14.70 14.29
CA GLN A 189 2.70 -16.15 14.45
C GLN A 189 1.21 -16.47 14.34
N ILE A 190 0.85 -17.17 13.26
CA ILE A 190 -0.44 -17.84 13.21
C ILE A 190 -0.27 -19.01 14.19
N THR A 191 -0.59 -18.79 15.47
CA THR A 191 -0.89 -19.90 16.34
C THR A 191 -2.15 -20.52 15.72
N ALA A 192 -1.93 -21.58 14.92
CA ALA A 192 -3.00 -22.49 14.62
C ALA A 192 -3.50 -22.98 15.99
N THR A 193 -4.55 -22.34 16.48
CA THR A 193 -5.38 -22.95 17.53
C THR A 193 -5.93 -24.17 16.84
N THR A 194 -5.25 -25.30 16.99
CA THR A 194 -5.79 -26.61 16.70
C THR A 194 -6.96 -26.80 17.65
N ASN A 195 -8.07 -26.18 17.31
CA ASN A 195 -9.34 -26.47 17.94
C ASN A 195 -9.74 -27.81 17.36
N THR A 196 -9.27 -28.89 18.01
CA THR A 196 -9.38 -30.29 17.61
C THR A 196 -10.81 -30.75 17.38
N ASN A 197 -11.81 -29.90 17.68
CA ASN A 197 -13.24 -30.16 17.53
C ASN A 197 -13.90 -29.36 16.39
N LYS A 198 -13.16 -28.55 15.59
CA LYS A 198 -13.72 -27.85 14.43
C LYS A 198 -13.39 -28.59 13.16
N VAL A 199 -14.42 -29.11 12.51
CA VAL A 199 -14.33 -29.70 11.16
C VAL A 199 -14.64 -28.59 10.15
N TYR A 200 -13.72 -28.33 9.24
CA TYR A 200 -13.92 -27.40 8.14
C TYR A 200 -14.29 -28.20 6.89
N GLN A 201 -15.46 -27.91 6.34
CA GLN A 201 -15.99 -28.57 5.14
C GLN A 201 -15.96 -27.61 3.96
N VAL A 202 -15.42 -28.06 2.83
CA VAL A 202 -15.56 -27.35 1.57
C VAL A 202 -16.74 -28.00 0.82
N ILE A 203 -17.77 -27.21 0.53
CA ILE A 203 -18.97 -27.67 -0.16
C ILE A 203 -18.85 -27.33 -1.64
N CYS A 204 -18.75 -28.34 -2.50
CA CYS A 204 -18.57 -28.19 -3.95
C CYS A 204 -19.88 -28.03 -4.74
N GLY A 205 -21.04 -28.09 -4.08
CA GLY A 205 -22.34 -27.86 -4.71
C GLY A 205 -23.52 -28.30 -3.83
N SER A 206 -24.71 -27.85 -4.19
CA SER A 206 -25.98 -28.25 -3.58
C SER A 206 -26.96 -28.70 -4.69
N TYR A 207 -27.59 -29.85 -4.54
CA TYR A 207 -28.42 -30.47 -5.58
C TYR A 207 -29.75 -30.89 -4.98
N ASN A 208 -30.83 -30.67 -5.73
CA ASN A 208 -32.18 -31.15 -5.37
C ASN A 208 -32.41 -32.60 -5.71
N GLN A 209 -31.53 -33.19 -6.54
CA GLN A 209 -31.60 -34.62 -6.91
C GLN A 209 -30.29 -35.32 -6.52
N ARG A 210 -30.43 -36.46 -5.84
CA ARG A 210 -29.31 -37.26 -5.35
C ARG A 210 -28.39 -37.72 -6.50
N SER A 211 -28.94 -38.09 -7.64
CA SER A 211 -28.18 -38.52 -8.82
C SER A 211 -27.18 -37.47 -9.34
N ASN A 212 -27.51 -36.16 -9.21
CA ASN A 212 -26.62 -35.07 -9.60
C ASN A 212 -25.46 -34.92 -8.61
N ALA A 213 -25.73 -35.08 -7.30
CA ALA A 213 -24.69 -35.08 -6.28
C ALA A 213 -23.72 -36.26 -6.48
N GLU A 214 -24.23 -37.44 -6.80
CA GLU A 214 -23.42 -38.67 -7.08
C GLU A 214 -22.54 -38.50 -8.31
N LYS A 215 -23.04 -37.86 -9.39
CA LYS A 215 -22.24 -37.56 -10.58
C LYS A 215 -21.08 -36.62 -10.24
N THR A 216 -21.35 -35.53 -9.46
CA THR A 216 -20.31 -34.61 -9.06
C THR A 216 -19.28 -35.24 -8.12
N LYS A 217 -19.73 -36.12 -7.20
CA LYS A 217 -18.84 -36.90 -6.35
C LYS A 217 -17.89 -37.76 -7.21
N ALA A 218 -18.40 -38.49 -8.17
CA ALA A 218 -17.59 -39.32 -9.06
C ALA A 218 -16.58 -38.54 -9.90
N GLN A 219 -16.96 -37.30 -10.35
CA GLN A 219 -16.06 -36.40 -11.06
C GLN A 219 -14.90 -35.91 -10.18
N LEU A 220 -15.18 -35.55 -8.91
CA LEU A 220 -14.16 -35.13 -7.96
C LEU A 220 -13.21 -36.29 -7.62
N GLU A 221 -13.72 -37.47 -7.36
CA GLU A 221 -12.90 -38.67 -7.12
C GLU A 221 -12.00 -39.02 -8.32
N LYS A 222 -12.52 -38.89 -9.54
CA LYS A 222 -11.74 -39.07 -10.78
C LYS A 222 -10.66 -37.97 -10.95
N ALA A 223 -10.91 -36.78 -10.42
CA ALA A 223 -9.94 -35.68 -10.41
C ALA A 223 -8.89 -35.79 -9.27
N GLY A 224 -8.91 -36.88 -8.48
CA GLY A 224 -7.91 -37.15 -7.44
C GLY A 224 -8.26 -36.66 -6.05
N PHE A 225 -9.48 -36.14 -5.83
CA PHE A 225 -9.92 -35.75 -4.48
C PHE A 225 -10.35 -37.01 -3.69
N SER A 226 -9.79 -37.20 -2.50
CA SER A 226 -10.17 -38.28 -1.58
C SER A 226 -11.12 -37.80 -0.49
N GLY A 227 -11.92 -38.70 0.09
CA GLY A 227 -12.82 -38.36 1.19
C GLY A 227 -14.04 -37.54 0.79
N VAL A 228 -14.47 -37.61 -0.47
CA VAL A 228 -15.68 -36.93 -0.95
C VAL A 228 -16.94 -37.69 -0.49
N TRP A 229 -17.86 -36.97 0.18
CA TRP A 229 -19.14 -37.56 0.65
C TRP A 229 -20.31 -36.66 0.31
N ILE A 230 -21.51 -37.25 0.34
CA ILE A 230 -22.77 -36.55 0.14
C ILE A 230 -23.43 -36.38 1.51
N ASN A 231 -23.71 -35.12 1.89
CA ASN A 231 -24.47 -34.78 3.10
C ASN A 231 -25.93 -34.45 2.70
N VAL A 232 -26.88 -35.19 3.28
CA VAL A 232 -28.31 -34.93 3.04
C VAL A 232 -28.82 -34.05 4.17
N LYS A 233 -29.26 -32.84 3.84
CA LYS A 233 -29.97 -31.98 4.78
C LYS A 233 -31.46 -32.27 4.66
N GLN A 234 -32.10 -32.59 5.78
CA GLN A 234 -33.57 -32.64 5.92
C GLN A 234 -34.13 -31.23 6.02
#